data_80490629c48dbe7a193038c6173842e0
#
_entry.id   80490629c48dbe7a193038c6173842e0
#
_cell.length_a   1.000
_cell.length_b   1.000
_cell.length_c   1.000
_cell.angle_alpha   90.00
_cell.angle_beta   90.00
_cell.angle_gamma   90.00
#
_symmetry.space_group_name_H-M   'P 1'
#
loop_
_entity.id
_entity.type
_entity.pdbx_description
1 polymer ?
#
loop_
_entity_poly.entity_id
_entity_poly.type
_entity_poly.pdbx_seq_one_letter_code
_entity_poly.pdbx_strand_id
1 'polypeptide(L)'
;IHDNTLCSLLEKMDCASLGIDQDEDAHSVAIDVCGVNVAKQLHVGHLRSTIIGDSLARVFERLGRTVYRENHLGDWGLPIAMVLERLMSTSVDLSALTISDLNTAYQDAKLVAKDDCAGAITAELISAGPHRTIELEEQNEDAIKAQEAAKSALVKLQQGDPDLLSGWKKLIDCTMKEVYVA
;
A
#
# COMPACT_ATOMS: atom_id res chain seq x y z
N ILE A 1 -6.06 50.18 5.08
CA ILE A 1 -5.82 49.62 6.42
C ILE A 1 -4.86 50.59 7.11
N HIS A 2 -5.19 51.01 8.33
CA HIS A 2 -4.31 51.91 9.08
C HIS A 2 -3.05 51.14 9.52
N ASP A 3 -1.88 51.78 9.44
CA ASP A 3 -0.60 51.15 9.81
C ASP A 3 -0.58 50.59 11.24
N ASN A 4 -1.24 51.26 12.20
CA ASN A 4 -1.39 50.76 13.54
C ASN A 4 -2.16 49.44 13.64
N THR A 5 -3.16 49.25 12.79
CA THR A 5 -3.93 47.99 12.72
C THR A 5 -3.07 46.86 12.15
N LEU A 6 -2.27 47.17 11.14
CA LEU A 6 -1.36 46.21 10.55
C LEU A 6 -0.26 45.80 11.56
N CYS A 7 0.34 46.77 12.26
CA CYS A 7 1.31 46.48 13.32
C CYS A 7 0.73 45.59 14.42
N SER A 8 -0.47 45.91 14.92
CA SER A 8 -1.10 45.10 15.97
C SER A 8 -1.47 43.67 15.49
N LEU A 9 -1.77 43.49 14.20
CA LEU A 9 -1.98 42.14 13.63
C LEU A 9 -0.66 41.38 13.52
N LEU A 10 0.42 42.03 13.07
CA LEU A 10 1.74 41.43 13.00
C LEU A 10 2.27 41.02 14.38
N GLU A 11 2.06 41.85 15.39
CA GLU A 11 2.43 41.54 16.79
C GLU A 11 1.66 40.29 17.30
N LYS A 12 0.37 40.16 16.97
CA LYS A 12 -0.40 38.95 17.28
C LYS A 12 0.08 37.70 16.55
N MET A 13 0.57 37.87 15.33
CA MET A 13 1.09 36.75 14.51
C MET A 13 2.50 36.32 14.90
N ASP A 14 3.22 37.12 15.71
CA ASP A 14 4.57 36.78 16.19
C ASP A 14 4.50 35.83 17.39
N CYS A 15 3.87 34.67 17.16
CA CYS A 15 3.75 33.59 18.13
C CYS A 15 3.67 32.23 17.43
N ALA A 16 3.83 31.14 18.16
CA ALA A 16 3.82 29.79 17.62
C ALA A 16 2.50 29.43 16.90
N SER A 17 1.37 30.01 17.33
CA SER A 17 0.05 29.83 16.69
C SER A 17 -0.18 30.76 15.49
N LEU A 18 0.75 31.69 15.18
CA LEU A 18 0.61 32.72 14.15
C LEU A 18 -0.66 33.58 14.29
N GLY A 19 -1.07 33.87 15.53
CA GLY A 19 -2.27 34.66 15.83
C GLY A 19 -3.60 33.93 15.57
N ILE A 20 -3.56 32.62 15.38
CA ILE A 20 -4.76 31.78 15.26
C ILE A 20 -5.27 31.51 16.67
N ASP A 21 -6.54 31.80 16.89
CA ASP A 21 -7.22 31.47 18.15
C ASP A 21 -7.30 29.94 18.29
N GLN A 22 -6.88 29.45 19.45
CA GLN A 22 -6.96 28.03 19.74
C GLN A 22 -8.39 27.63 20.10
N ASP A 23 -8.78 26.45 19.66
CA ASP A 23 -10.09 25.87 19.98
C ASP A 23 -10.11 25.42 21.45
N GLU A 24 -10.94 26.05 22.28
CA GLU A 24 -11.06 25.73 23.70
C GLU A 24 -11.63 24.32 23.95
N ASP A 25 -12.36 23.77 22.97
CA ASP A 25 -12.95 22.42 23.03
C ASP A 25 -12.19 21.45 22.11
N ALA A 26 -10.88 21.45 22.23
CA ALA A 26 -9.95 20.75 21.33
C ALA A 26 -10.00 19.23 21.55
N HIS A 27 -10.84 18.54 20.81
CA HIS A 27 -10.76 17.08 20.67
C HIS A 27 -9.47 16.65 19.96
N SER A 28 -8.95 15.49 20.35
CA SER A 28 -7.83 14.87 19.63
C SER A 28 -8.25 14.42 18.23
N VAL A 29 -7.34 14.49 17.28
CA VAL A 29 -7.56 14.14 15.87
C VAL A 29 -6.54 13.06 15.47
N ALA A 30 -7.03 11.96 14.94
CA ALA A 30 -6.18 10.95 14.29
C ALA A 30 -6.22 11.17 12.76
N ILE A 31 -5.06 11.17 12.12
CA ILE A 31 -4.92 11.36 10.67
C ILE A 31 -4.11 10.20 10.10
N ASP A 32 -4.72 9.43 9.21
CA ASP A 32 -4.01 8.45 8.39
C ASP A 32 -3.27 9.18 7.26
N VAL A 33 -1.94 9.21 7.37
CA VAL A 33 -1.10 10.12 6.57
C VAL A 33 -0.79 9.56 5.19
N CYS A 34 -0.56 8.26 5.04
CA CYS A 34 -0.02 7.69 3.80
C CYS A 34 -0.78 6.47 3.27
N GLY A 35 -1.09 5.49 4.11
CA GLY A 35 -1.79 4.26 3.71
C GLY A 35 -1.00 3.39 2.73
N VAL A 36 0.26 3.09 3.02
CA VAL A 36 1.11 2.25 2.17
C VAL A 36 0.75 0.78 2.23
N ASN A 37 0.87 0.09 1.08
CA ASN A 37 0.81 -1.37 1.04
C ASN A 37 2.19 -1.97 1.31
N VAL A 38 2.24 -2.98 2.14
CA VAL A 38 3.43 -3.78 2.40
C VAL A 38 3.86 -4.55 1.13
N ALA A 39 5.12 -4.95 1.06
CA ALA A 39 5.75 -5.62 -0.08
C ALA A 39 5.85 -4.79 -1.37
N LYS A 40 5.76 -3.47 -1.26
CA LYS A 40 5.95 -2.55 -2.39
C LYS A 40 6.91 -1.43 -2.03
N GLN A 41 7.70 -1.00 -3.01
CA GLN A 41 8.46 0.23 -2.86
C GLN A 41 7.54 1.45 -2.81
N LEU A 42 7.93 2.44 -2.01
CA LEU A 42 7.30 3.75 -2.01
C LEU A 42 7.52 4.42 -3.37
N HIS A 43 6.51 5.13 -3.84
CA HIS A 43 6.58 5.87 -5.09
C HIS A 43 5.90 7.24 -4.96
N VAL A 44 6.06 8.10 -5.96
CA VAL A 44 5.53 9.48 -5.97
C VAL A 44 4.03 9.57 -5.66
N GLY A 45 3.25 8.53 -5.93
CA GLY A 45 1.82 8.49 -5.59
C GLY A 45 1.56 8.55 -4.08
N HIS A 46 2.44 7.99 -3.26
CA HIS A 46 2.33 8.05 -1.79
C HIS A 46 2.70 9.45 -1.25
N LEU A 47 3.60 10.15 -1.93
CA LEU A 47 4.05 11.48 -1.52
C LEU A 47 2.90 12.47 -1.41
N ARG A 48 1.95 12.41 -2.32
CA ARG A 48 0.77 13.30 -2.33
C ARG A 48 -0.08 13.13 -1.07
N SER A 49 -0.44 11.91 -0.71
CA SER A 49 -1.24 11.65 0.49
C SER A 49 -0.48 12.02 1.76
N THR A 50 0.83 11.75 1.80
CA THR A 50 1.70 12.12 2.91
C THR A 50 1.75 13.62 3.12
N ILE A 51 1.98 14.41 2.06
CA ILE A 51 2.04 15.88 2.14
C ILE A 51 0.69 16.46 2.59
N ILE A 52 -0.41 15.97 2.04
CA ILE A 52 -1.76 16.43 2.42
C ILE A 52 -2.03 16.11 3.88
N GLY A 53 -1.77 14.86 4.31
CA GLY A 53 -1.98 14.42 5.68
C GLY A 53 -1.15 15.20 6.69
N ASP A 54 0.15 15.40 6.43
CA ASP A 54 1.02 16.19 7.30
C ASP A 54 0.62 17.67 7.34
N SER A 55 0.20 18.23 6.20
CA SER A 55 -0.29 19.61 6.16
C SER A 55 -1.54 19.80 7.01
N LEU A 56 -2.50 18.88 6.92
CA LEU A 56 -3.70 18.89 7.78
C LEU A 56 -3.34 18.71 9.25
N ALA A 57 -2.43 17.80 9.56
CA ALA A 57 -1.95 17.60 10.92
C ALA A 57 -1.39 18.91 11.53
N ARG A 58 -0.53 19.59 10.79
CA ARG A 58 0.04 20.88 11.21
C ARG A 58 -1.01 21.98 11.40
N VAL A 59 -2.07 21.99 10.58
CA VAL A 59 -3.19 22.93 10.75
C VAL A 59 -3.92 22.65 12.07
N PHE A 60 -4.26 21.39 12.33
CA PHE A 60 -4.94 21.02 13.58
C PHE A 60 -4.07 21.27 14.82
N GLU A 61 -2.76 21.03 14.75
CA GLU A 61 -1.83 21.37 15.84
C GLU A 61 -1.81 22.88 16.13
N ARG A 62 -1.86 23.72 15.08
CA ARG A 62 -1.93 25.18 15.25
C ARG A 62 -3.26 25.64 15.84
N LEU A 63 -4.34 24.90 15.61
CA LEU A 63 -5.63 25.13 16.25
C LEU A 63 -5.67 24.65 17.72
N GLY A 64 -4.55 24.17 18.27
CA GLY A 64 -4.42 23.71 19.65
C GLY A 64 -4.86 22.28 19.87
N ARG A 65 -5.10 21.49 18.81
CA ARG A 65 -5.53 20.11 18.92
C ARG A 65 -4.36 19.15 19.09
N THR A 66 -4.56 18.10 19.86
CA THR A 66 -3.64 16.97 19.91
C THR A 66 -3.83 16.13 18.64
N VAL A 67 -2.77 15.95 17.84
CA VAL A 67 -2.83 15.21 16.58
C VAL A 67 -2.00 13.93 16.68
N TYR A 68 -2.65 12.80 16.35
CA TYR A 68 -2.01 11.50 16.17
C TYR A 68 -1.85 11.25 14.69
N ARG A 69 -0.59 11.16 14.24
CA ARG A 69 -0.27 10.76 12.87
C ARG A 69 -0.18 9.25 12.83
N GLU A 70 -1.05 8.65 12.08
CA GLU A 70 -1.13 7.20 11.89
C GLU A 70 -0.77 6.87 10.44
N ASN A 71 -0.36 5.63 10.22
CA ASN A 71 -0.13 5.10 8.89
C ASN A 71 -0.65 3.67 8.85
N HIS A 72 -1.84 3.50 8.28
CA HIS A 72 -2.48 2.20 8.17
C HIS A 72 -1.85 1.43 7.00
N LEU A 73 -1.05 0.43 7.33
CA LEU A 73 -0.37 -0.40 6.35
C LEU A 73 -1.34 -1.42 5.76
N GLY A 74 -1.38 -1.50 4.44
CA GLY A 74 -2.14 -2.53 3.73
C GLY A 74 -1.37 -3.86 3.73
N ASP A 75 -1.46 -4.62 4.83
CA ASP A 75 -0.64 -5.80 5.11
C ASP A 75 -1.41 -7.13 5.17
N TRP A 76 -2.74 -7.11 4.97
CA TRP A 76 -3.62 -8.24 5.21
C TRP A 76 -4.56 -8.57 4.03
N GLY A 77 -4.25 -8.08 2.83
CA GLY A 77 -5.10 -8.20 1.66
C GLY A 77 -4.64 -9.24 0.64
N LEU A 78 -5.43 -9.41 -0.43
CA LEU A 78 -5.12 -10.31 -1.53
C LEU A 78 -3.72 -10.09 -2.14
N PRO A 79 -3.21 -8.86 -2.32
CA PRO A 79 -1.86 -8.65 -2.85
C PRO A 79 -0.77 -9.30 -2.00
N ILE A 80 -0.91 -9.28 -0.68
CA ILE A 80 0.04 -9.94 0.23
C ILE A 80 -0.05 -11.45 0.13
N ALA A 81 -1.27 -11.99 0.07
CA ALA A 81 -1.47 -13.43 -0.10
C ALA A 81 -0.89 -13.94 -1.43
N MET A 82 -0.98 -13.16 -2.51
CA MET A 82 -0.38 -13.48 -3.80
C MET A 82 1.15 -13.55 -3.71
N VAL A 83 1.79 -12.56 -3.07
CA VAL A 83 3.24 -12.55 -2.89
C VAL A 83 3.67 -13.72 -2.01
N LEU A 84 2.97 -13.95 -0.91
CA LEU A 84 3.29 -15.01 0.04
C LEU A 84 3.17 -16.39 -0.60
N GLU A 85 2.08 -16.65 -1.32
CA GLU A 85 1.87 -17.88 -2.07
C GLU A 85 3.00 -18.10 -3.08
N ARG A 86 3.34 -17.05 -3.85
CA ARG A 86 4.42 -17.11 -4.84
C ARG A 86 5.79 -17.41 -4.22
N LEU A 87 6.13 -16.75 -3.12
CA LEU A 87 7.39 -17.00 -2.42
C LEU A 87 7.47 -18.41 -1.83
N MET A 88 6.38 -18.91 -1.28
CA MET A 88 6.32 -20.26 -0.73
C MET A 88 6.37 -21.33 -1.83
N SER A 89 5.72 -21.12 -2.96
CA SER A 89 5.73 -22.06 -4.09
C SER A 89 7.11 -22.14 -4.78
N THR A 90 7.90 -21.07 -4.72
CA THR A 90 9.25 -21.01 -5.33
C THR A 90 10.36 -21.42 -4.38
N SER A 91 10.04 -21.86 -3.15
CA SER A 91 11.01 -22.29 -2.13
C SER A 91 12.13 -21.27 -1.85
N VAL A 92 11.83 -19.98 -1.95
CA VAL A 92 12.76 -18.89 -1.64
C VAL A 92 13.04 -18.87 -0.13
N ASP A 93 14.29 -18.64 0.26
CA ASP A 93 14.63 -18.45 1.68
C ASP A 93 14.06 -17.12 2.20
N LEU A 94 12.97 -17.24 2.95
CA LEU A 94 12.28 -16.08 3.54
C LEU A 94 13.07 -15.37 4.63
N SER A 95 14.21 -15.90 5.07
CA SER A 95 15.05 -15.28 6.11
C SER A 95 16.00 -14.21 5.56
N ALA A 96 16.30 -14.27 4.26
CA ALA A 96 17.22 -13.37 3.57
C ALA A 96 16.51 -12.42 2.56
N LEU A 97 15.19 -12.24 2.68
CA LEU A 97 14.40 -11.40 1.78
C LEU A 97 14.85 -9.93 1.81
N THR A 98 14.92 -9.35 0.62
CA THR A 98 15.07 -7.91 0.41
C THR A 98 13.78 -7.31 -0.15
N ILE A 99 13.64 -5.98 -0.07
CA ILE A 99 12.49 -5.29 -0.67
C ILE A 99 12.45 -5.46 -2.20
N SER A 100 13.62 -5.63 -2.83
CA SER A 100 13.71 -5.92 -4.26
C SER A 100 13.13 -7.28 -4.60
N ASP A 101 13.40 -8.30 -3.77
CA ASP A 101 12.85 -9.65 -3.95
C ASP A 101 11.33 -9.65 -3.78
N LEU A 102 10.82 -8.89 -2.80
CA LEU A 102 9.38 -8.72 -2.60
C LEU A 102 8.71 -8.04 -3.78
N ASN A 103 9.33 -7.00 -4.33
CA ASN A 103 8.81 -6.30 -5.50
C ASN A 103 8.81 -7.22 -6.74
N THR A 104 9.88 -7.99 -6.95
CA THR A 104 9.96 -8.99 -8.02
C THR A 104 8.88 -10.05 -7.85
N ALA A 105 8.75 -10.64 -6.66
CA ALA A 105 7.72 -11.64 -6.38
C ALA A 105 6.29 -11.09 -6.59
N TYR A 106 6.06 -9.81 -6.23
CA TYR A 106 4.79 -9.14 -6.49
C TYR A 106 4.50 -8.99 -7.99
N GLN A 107 5.50 -8.58 -8.77
CA GLN A 107 5.37 -8.44 -10.24
C GLN A 107 5.12 -9.80 -10.89
N ASP A 108 5.88 -10.82 -10.51
CA ASP A 108 5.72 -12.19 -10.99
C ASP A 108 4.34 -12.76 -10.65
N ALA A 109 3.91 -12.65 -9.40
CA ALA A 109 2.59 -13.10 -8.97
C ALA A 109 1.46 -12.41 -9.76
N LYS A 110 1.61 -11.10 -10.01
CA LYS A 110 0.65 -10.33 -10.79
C LYS A 110 0.65 -10.72 -12.27
N LEU A 111 1.83 -11.06 -12.83
CA LEU A 111 1.95 -11.50 -14.21
C LEU A 111 1.29 -12.87 -14.41
N VAL A 112 1.56 -13.82 -13.51
CA VAL A 112 0.98 -15.17 -13.57
C VAL A 112 -0.54 -15.15 -13.36
N ALA A 113 -1.04 -14.27 -12.49
CA ALA A 113 -2.48 -14.12 -12.24
C ALA A 113 -3.21 -13.26 -13.30
N LYS A 114 -2.51 -12.82 -14.35
CA LYS A 114 -3.08 -12.00 -15.42
C LYS A 114 -3.65 -12.89 -16.51
N ASP A 115 -4.96 -12.89 -16.63
CA ASP A 115 -5.68 -13.48 -17.76
C ASP A 115 -5.60 -12.58 -19.02
N ASP A 116 -5.84 -13.17 -20.17
CA ASP A 116 -6.01 -12.45 -21.44
C ASP A 116 -7.29 -12.91 -22.14
N CYS A 117 -8.42 -12.79 -21.45
CA CYS A 117 -9.73 -13.13 -22.00
C CYS A 117 -10.04 -12.32 -23.27
N ALA A 118 -9.61 -11.07 -23.35
CA ALA A 118 -9.81 -10.23 -24.53
C ALA A 118 -8.99 -10.75 -25.74
N GLY A 119 -7.76 -11.18 -25.49
CA GLY A 119 -6.92 -11.82 -26.49
C GLY A 119 -7.51 -13.14 -27.00
N ALA A 120 -8.07 -13.96 -26.09
CA ALA A 120 -8.73 -15.22 -26.45
C ALA A 120 -9.96 -14.97 -27.36
N ILE A 121 -10.83 -14.05 -27.00
CA ILE A 121 -12.00 -13.67 -27.83
C ILE A 121 -11.53 -13.12 -29.19
N THR A 122 -10.50 -12.31 -29.20
CA THR A 122 -9.96 -11.75 -30.45
C THR A 122 -9.40 -12.83 -31.34
N ALA A 123 -8.62 -13.77 -30.77
CA ALA A 123 -8.05 -14.90 -31.49
C ALA A 123 -9.15 -15.76 -32.15
N GLU A 124 -10.26 -15.98 -31.47
CA GLU A 124 -11.41 -16.69 -32.00
C GLU A 124 -12.05 -15.92 -33.17
N LEU A 125 -12.31 -14.61 -32.99
CA LEU A 125 -12.93 -13.77 -34.00
C LEU A 125 -12.14 -13.68 -35.31
N ILE A 126 -10.80 -13.66 -35.24
CA ILE A 126 -9.94 -13.59 -36.43
C ILE A 126 -9.54 -14.97 -36.95
N SER A 127 -10.09 -16.05 -36.37
CA SER A 127 -9.71 -17.44 -36.70
C SER A 127 -8.20 -17.65 -36.62
N ALA A 128 -7.59 -17.19 -35.50
CA ALA A 128 -6.15 -17.39 -35.25
C ALA A 128 -5.79 -18.88 -35.29
N GLY A 129 -4.53 -19.16 -35.68
CA GLY A 129 -4.07 -20.53 -35.76
C GLY A 129 -4.13 -21.29 -34.44
N PRO A 130 -4.21 -22.62 -34.46
CA PRO A 130 -4.49 -23.45 -33.27
C PRO A 130 -3.45 -23.25 -32.14
N HIS A 131 -2.19 -22.98 -32.47
CA HIS A 131 -1.16 -22.73 -31.47
C HIS A 131 -1.47 -21.50 -30.58
N ARG A 132 -1.94 -20.41 -31.20
CA ARG A 132 -2.26 -19.19 -30.47
C ARG A 132 -3.50 -19.36 -29.59
N THR A 133 -4.48 -20.10 -30.05
CA THR A 133 -5.69 -20.39 -29.26
C THR A 133 -5.36 -21.23 -28.04
N ILE A 134 -4.59 -22.31 -28.21
CA ILE A 134 -4.14 -23.17 -27.09
C ILE A 134 -3.30 -22.37 -26.09
N GLU A 135 -2.33 -21.58 -26.55
CA GLU A 135 -1.49 -20.76 -25.68
C GLU A 135 -2.34 -19.81 -24.79
N LEU A 136 -3.35 -19.16 -25.35
CA LEU A 136 -4.23 -18.24 -24.62
C LEU A 136 -5.17 -19.00 -23.67
N GLU A 137 -5.65 -20.18 -24.04
CA GLU A 137 -6.43 -21.02 -23.16
C GLU A 137 -5.62 -21.48 -21.96
N GLU A 138 -4.41 -22.01 -22.17
CA GLU A 138 -3.50 -22.40 -21.10
C GLU A 138 -3.14 -21.22 -20.18
N GLN A 139 -2.84 -20.03 -20.74
CA GLN A 139 -2.57 -18.82 -19.98
C GLN A 139 -3.76 -18.44 -19.08
N ASN A 140 -4.97 -18.48 -19.61
CA ASN A 140 -6.17 -18.13 -18.87
C ASN A 140 -6.48 -19.16 -17.76
N GLU A 141 -6.31 -20.46 -18.05
CA GLU A 141 -6.45 -21.49 -17.01
C GLU A 141 -5.44 -21.34 -15.89
N ASP A 142 -4.18 -21.07 -16.20
CA ASP A 142 -3.13 -20.89 -15.20
C ASP A 142 -3.33 -19.60 -14.40
N ALA A 143 -3.83 -18.53 -15.02
CA ALA A 143 -4.20 -17.31 -14.32
C ALA A 143 -5.35 -17.55 -13.32
N ILE A 144 -6.38 -18.33 -13.70
CA ILE A 144 -7.47 -18.70 -12.79
C ILE A 144 -6.94 -19.52 -11.62
N LYS A 145 -6.11 -20.54 -11.87
CA LYS A 145 -5.50 -21.37 -10.81
C LYS A 145 -4.69 -20.52 -9.83
N ALA A 146 -3.87 -19.58 -10.34
CA ALA A 146 -3.08 -18.69 -9.52
C ALA A 146 -3.94 -17.74 -8.66
N GLN A 147 -5.01 -17.21 -9.21
CA GLN A 147 -5.97 -16.37 -8.47
C GLN A 147 -6.68 -17.16 -7.37
N GLU A 148 -7.09 -18.39 -7.65
CA GLU A 148 -7.73 -19.28 -6.66
C GLU A 148 -6.76 -19.68 -5.55
N ALA A 149 -5.51 -20.00 -5.88
CA ALA A 149 -4.46 -20.30 -4.92
C ALA A 149 -4.22 -19.10 -3.99
N ALA A 150 -4.12 -17.87 -4.53
CA ALA A 150 -3.96 -16.66 -3.74
C ALA A 150 -5.16 -16.39 -2.83
N LYS A 151 -6.39 -16.60 -3.30
CA LYS A 151 -7.61 -16.48 -2.47
C LYS A 151 -7.63 -17.51 -1.35
N SER A 152 -7.24 -18.76 -1.65
CA SER A 152 -7.12 -19.82 -0.64
C SER A 152 -6.06 -19.49 0.41
N ALA A 153 -4.89 -19.00 -0.03
CA ALA A 153 -3.83 -18.56 0.86
C ALA A 153 -4.30 -17.40 1.77
N LEU A 154 -5.06 -16.43 1.23
CA LEU A 154 -5.64 -15.35 2.02
C LEU A 154 -6.57 -15.87 3.12
N VAL A 155 -7.47 -16.78 2.78
CA VAL A 155 -8.40 -17.37 3.75
C VAL A 155 -7.65 -18.11 4.85
N LYS A 156 -6.66 -18.94 4.49
CA LYS A 156 -5.83 -19.65 5.47
C LYS A 156 -5.04 -18.69 6.36
N LEU A 157 -4.44 -17.64 5.78
CA LEU A 157 -3.73 -16.60 6.54
C LEU A 157 -4.66 -15.95 7.57
N GLN A 158 -5.88 -15.60 7.16
CA GLN A 158 -6.89 -14.99 8.04
C GLN A 158 -7.42 -15.96 9.11
N GLN A 159 -7.39 -17.25 8.84
CA GLN A 159 -7.72 -18.32 9.80
C GLN A 159 -6.58 -18.65 10.78
N GLY A 160 -5.40 -18.05 10.57
CA GLY A 160 -4.27 -18.22 11.47
C GLY A 160 -3.37 -19.41 11.14
N ASP A 161 -3.28 -19.83 9.90
CA ASP A 161 -2.36 -20.89 9.46
C ASP A 161 -0.93 -20.53 9.89
N PRO A 162 -0.23 -21.41 10.65
CA PRO A 162 1.05 -21.08 11.26
C PRO A 162 2.18 -20.85 10.25
N ASP A 163 2.18 -21.57 9.14
CA ASP A 163 3.23 -21.45 8.11
C ASP A 163 3.07 -20.15 7.34
N LEU A 164 1.83 -19.81 6.95
CA LEU A 164 1.51 -18.56 6.29
C LEU A 164 1.73 -17.35 7.20
N LEU A 165 1.38 -17.44 8.48
CA LEU A 165 1.66 -16.40 9.47
C LEU A 165 3.15 -16.18 9.67
N SER A 166 3.95 -17.25 9.71
CA SER A 166 5.41 -17.15 9.83
C SER A 166 6.01 -16.46 8.61
N GLY A 167 5.57 -16.83 7.40
CA GLY A 167 5.97 -16.18 6.16
C GLY A 167 5.56 -14.71 6.11
N TRP A 168 4.32 -14.41 6.47
CA TRP A 168 3.77 -13.06 6.56
C TRP A 168 4.59 -12.17 7.51
N LYS A 169 4.94 -12.64 8.71
CA LYS A 169 5.78 -11.88 9.65
C LYS A 169 7.13 -11.51 9.05
N LYS A 170 7.80 -12.44 8.38
CA LYS A 170 9.10 -12.17 7.73
C LYS A 170 8.98 -11.11 6.62
N LEU A 171 7.89 -11.15 5.86
CA LEU A 171 7.60 -10.18 4.81
C LEU A 171 7.35 -8.78 5.40
N ILE A 172 6.57 -8.68 6.47
CA ILE A 172 6.35 -7.44 7.21
C ILE A 172 7.66 -6.90 7.76
N ASP A 173 8.45 -7.73 8.46
CA ASP A 173 9.72 -7.32 9.05
C ASP A 173 10.71 -6.80 8.00
N CYS A 174 10.75 -7.42 6.82
CA CYS A 174 11.55 -6.95 5.70
C CYS A 174 11.10 -5.55 5.24
N THR A 175 9.81 -5.35 5.05
CA THR A 175 9.25 -4.06 4.60
C THR A 175 9.45 -2.96 5.65
N MET A 176 9.22 -3.27 6.93
CA MET A 176 9.34 -2.29 8.01
C MET A 176 10.76 -1.78 8.20
N LYS A 177 11.77 -2.58 7.91
CA LYS A 177 13.17 -2.10 7.91
C LYS A 177 13.37 -0.93 6.95
N GLU A 178 12.79 -1.00 5.77
CA GLU A 178 12.87 0.09 4.78
C GLU A 178 12.01 1.30 5.17
N VAL A 179 10.81 1.06 5.71
CA VAL A 179 9.91 2.12 6.15
C VAL A 179 10.52 2.98 7.26
N TYR A 180 11.30 2.36 8.17
CA TYR A 180 11.97 3.10 9.25
C TYR A 180 13.25 3.84 8.81
N VAL A 181 13.76 3.56 7.62
CA VAL A 181 14.96 4.22 7.08
C VAL A 181 14.58 5.40 6.16
N ALA A 182 13.40 5.37 5.59
CA ALA A 182 12.89 6.42 4.69
C ALA A 182 12.24 7.58 5.44
#